data_fe3a812f43e90bf2c4c69681b2cef709
#
_entry.id   fe3a812f43e90bf2c4c69681b2cef709
#
_cell.length_a   1.000
_cell.length_b   1.000
_cell.length_c   1.000
_cell.angle_alpha   90.00
_cell.angle_beta   90.00
_cell.angle_gamma   90.00
#
_symmetry.space_group_name_H-M   'P 1'
#
loop_
_entity.id
_entity.type
_entity.pdbx_description
1 polymer ?
#
loop_
_entity_poly.entity_id
_entity_poly.type
_entity_poly.pdbx_seq_one_letter_code
_entity_poly.pdbx_strand_id
1 'polypeptide(L)'
;DCEFCDIIVMDGHKPRTKSREQMIRELEAIYDQGYRGTVFIVDDNFIGNKRKLKSEIMPAIIEWQKEKGYPFRFLTEASVNLADDNELMQVMSDSGFTRVFVGIESPNEESLTECHKFTNKNRDLIASVKKLQNYGFEVMGGFIVGFDSDPISIFKSQINFIQNSGIVTAMVGLLNAPPKTKLWHRLTRENRVLPEGNGDNTDGTTNFIPKMRYDVLMN
;
A
#
# COMPACT_ATOMS: atom_id res chain seq x y z
N ASP A 1 10.51 -1.62 4.66
CA ASP A 1 11.64 -2.44 4.15
C ASP A 1 11.26 -3.93 4.24
N CYS A 2 10.10 -4.26 3.63
CA CYS A 2 9.56 -5.61 3.60
C CYS A 2 10.45 -6.53 2.76
N GLU A 3 10.46 -7.83 3.11
CA GLU A 3 11.35 -8.81 2.47
C GLU A 3 11.05 -8.99 0.97
N PHE A 4 9.77 -8.88 0.58
CA PHE A 4 9.30 -9.07 -0.79
C PHE A 4 9.33 -7.80 -1.65
N CYS A 5 9.51 -6.61 -1.02
CA CYS A 5 9.37 -5.33 -1.72
C CYS A 5 10.59 -5.02 -2.59
N ASP A 6 10.38 -4.74 -3.85
CA ASP A 6 11.40 -4.38 -4.83
C ASP A 6 11.67 -2.86 -4.92
N ILE A 7 10.81 -2.03 -4.33
CA ILE A 7 10.95 -0.57 -4.36
C ILE A 7 12.33 -0.11 -3.88
N ILE A 8 12.84 -0.72 -2.80
CA ILE A 8 14.18 -0.39 -2.30
C ILE A 8 15.27 -0.79 -3.29
N VAL A 9 15.05 -1.86 -4.06
CA VAL A 9 15.98 -2.31 -5.10
C VAL A 9 16.00 -1.33 -6.28
N MET A 10 14.84 -0.79 -6.64
CA MET A 10 14.67 0.13 -7.78
C MET A 10 15.01 1.58 -7.41
N ASP A 11 14.44 2.07 -6.31
CA ASP A 11 14.45 3.50 -5.97
C ASP A 11 15.37 3.87 -4.79
N GLY A 12 15.87 2.88 -4.05
CA GLY A 12 16.73 3.07 -2.88
C GLY A 12 15.97 3.41 -1.60
N HIS A 13 16.73 3.70 -0.53
CA HIS A 13 16.17 3.88 0.82
C HIS A 13 15.69 5.30 1.14
N LYS A 14 16.00 6.29 0.30
CA LYS A 14 15.66 7.69 0.59
C LYS A 14 14.48 8.14 -0.26
N PRO A 15 13.32 8.47 0.35
CA PRO A 15 12.21 9.06 -0.38
C PRO A 15 12.64 10.36 -1.07
N ARG A 16 12.37 10.47 -2.36
CA ARG A 16 12.54 11.67 -3.15
C ARG A 16 11.17 12.30 -3.34
N THR A 17 10.97 13.48 -2.77
CA THR A 17 9.70 14.16 -2.83
C THR A 17 9.76 15.35 -3.76
N LYS A 18 8.72 15.56 -4.55
CA LYS A 18 8.53 16.78 -5.35
C LYS A 18 8.48 18.02 -4.45
N SER A 19 8.84 19.19 -4.99
CA SER A 19 8.53 20.45 -4.34
C SER A 19 7.03 20.76 -4.49
N ARG A 20 6.53 21.70 -3.67
CA ARG A 20 5.15 22.18 -3.80
C ARG A 20 4.88 22.75 -5.19
N GLU A 21 5.84 23.49 -5.76
CA GLU A 21 5.72 24.10 -7.09
C GLU A 21 5.65 23.05 -8.21
N GLN A 22 6.40 21.95 -8.06
CA GLN A 22 6.33 20.82 -9.00
C GLN A 22 4.97 20.14 -8.93
N MET A 23 4.48 19.86 -7.72
CA MET A 23 3.18 19.23 -7.51
C MET A 23 2.06 20.09 -8.12
N ILE A 24 2.03 21.41 -7.81
CA ILE A 24 0.99 22.30 -8.33
C ILE A 24 1.06 22.42 -9.85
N ARG A 25 2.24 22.51 -10.45
CA ARG A 25 2.38 22.56 -11.93
C ARG A 25 1.83 21.29 -12.61
N GLU A 26 2.00 20.12 -12.01
CA GLU A 26 1.44 18.88 -12.56
C GLU A 26 -0.09 18.86 -12.45
N LEU A 27 -0.64 19.29 -11.32
CA LEU A 27 -2.08 19.41 -11.16
C LEU A 27 -2.67 20.43 -12.12
N GLU A 28 -2.02 21.58 -12.31
CA GLU A 28 -2.43 22.60 -13.28
C GLU A 28 -2.41 22.05 -14.72
N ALA A 29 -1.36 21.32 -15.09
CA ALA A 29 -1.27 20.72 -16.41
C ALA A 29 -2.42 19.72 -16.70
N ILE A 30 -2.81 18.92 -15.71
CA ILE A 30 -3.96 18.01 -15.81
C ILE A 30 -5.26 18.84 -15.93
N TYR A 31 -5.39 19.88 -15.12
CA TYR A 31 -6.55 20.77 -15.13
C TYR A 31 -6.73 21.47 -16.48
N ASP A 32 -5.64 21.99 -17.09
CA ASP A 32 -5.64 22.68 -18.38
C ASP A 32 -6.01 21.76 -19.55
N GLN A 33 -5.76 20.45 -19.43
CA GLN A 33 -6.26 19.45 -20.38
C GLN A 33 -7.78 19.19 -20.29
N GLY A 34 -8.48 19.91 -19.39
CA GLY A 34 -9.92 19.76 -19.19
C GLY A 34 -10.33 18.57 -18.31
N TYR A 35 -9.38 17.80 -17.77
CA TYR A 35 -9.70 16.67 -16.90
C TYR A 35 -10.29 17.15 -15.58
N ARG A 36 -11.32 16.46 -15.13
CA ARG A 36 -11.98 16.66 -13.83
C ARG A 36 -12.36 15.28 -13.30
N GLY A 37 -11.84 14.91 -12.12
CA GLY A 37 -12.11 13.57 -11.59
C GLY A 37 -11.05 13.10 -10.60
N THR A 38 -10.82 11.78 -10.57
CA THR A 38 -9.85 11.19 -9.64
C THR A 38 -8.44 11.19 -10.23
N VAL A 39 -7.49 11.73 -9.48
CA VAL A 39 -6.05 11.70 -9.80
C VAL A 39 -5.36 10.73 -8.84
N PHE A 40 -4.67 9.75 -9.38
CA PHE A 40 -3.84 8.83 -8.60
C PHE A 40 -2.42 9.38 -8.49
N ILE A 41 -1.99 9.66 -7.25
CA ILE A 41 -0.61 10.01 -6.93
C ILE A 41 0.12 8.70 -6.65
N VAL A 42 0.94 8.27 -7.60
CA VAL A 42 1.52 6.93 -7.72
C VAL A 42 2.77 6.70 -6.85
N ASP A 43 2.84 7.32 -5.70
CA ASP A 43 3.92 7.08 -4.74
C ASP A 43 3.63 5.80 -3.94
N ASP A 44 4.54 4.83 -3.91
CA ASP A 44 4.39 3.57 -3.14
C ASP A 44 4.20 3.76 -1.63
N ASN A 45 4.58 4.91 -1.13
CA ASN A 45 4.26 5.36 0.22
C ASN A 45 4.30 6.89 0.27
N PHE A 46 3.21 7.51 -0.14
CA PHE A 46 3.08 8.97 -0.21
C PHE A 46 3.45 9.68 1.10
N ILE A 47 3.18 9.05 2.23
CA ILE A 47 3.47 9.61 3.56
C ILE A 47 4.91 9.41 4.03
N GLY A 48 5.83 9.06 3.15
CA GLY A 48 7.25 8.84 3.48
C GLY A 48 7.93 10.06 4.12
N ASN A 49 7.46 11.27 3.83
CA ASN A 49 7.93 12.51 4.48
C ASN A 49 6.74 13.31 5.05
N LYS A 50 6.16 12.82 6.16
CA LYS A 50 5.00 13.44 6.82
C LYS A 50 5.19 14.92 7.14
N ARG A 51 6.39 15.32 7.55
CA ARG A 51 6.69 16.72 7.90
C ARG A 51 6.49 17.62 6.68
N LYS A 52 7.14 17.30 5.55
CA LYS A 52 7.04 18.08 4.32
C LYS A 52 5.61 18.10 3.77
N LEU A 53 4.91 16.96 3.84
CA LEU A 53 3.49 16.92 3.46
C LEU A 53 2.67 17.94 4.24
N LYS A 54 2.75 17.91 5.57
CA LYS A 54 1.96 18.80 6.42
C LYS A 54 2.33 20.27 6.27
N SER A 55 3.63 20.59 6.16
CA SER A 55 4.08 21.99 6.15
C SER A 55 4.09 22.66 4.79
N GLU A 56 4.14 21.91 3.69
CA GLU A 56 4.35 22.46 2.35
C GLU A 56 3.35 21.98 1.32
N ILE A 57 3.24 20.65 1.14
CA ILE A 57 2.52 20.06 0.00
C ILE A 57 1.00 20.16 0.20
N MET A 58 0.49 19.69 1.36
CA MET A 58 -0.95 19.71 1.61
C MET A 58 -1.53 21.13 1.64
N PRO A 59 -0.93 22.11 2.32
CA PRO A 59 -1.39 23.48 2.26
C PRO A 59 -1.48 24.05 0.84
N ALA A 60 -0.48 23.77 -0.01
CA ALA A 60 -0.49 24.24 -1.40
C ALA A 60 -1.59 23.56 -2.23
N ILE A 61 -1.82 22.25 -2.06
CA ILE A 61 -2.90 21.54 -2.73
C ILE A 61 -4.27 22.07 -2.27
N ILE A 62 -4.46 22.32 -0.98
CA ILE A 62 -5.71 22.89 -0.43
C ILE A 62 -6.01 24.26 -1.05
N GLU A 63 -4.99 25.13 -1.11
CA GLU A 63 -5.12 26.46 -1.71
C GLU A 63 -5.51 26.37 -3.18
N TRP A 64 -4.78 25.56 -3.94
CA TRP A 64 -5.05 25.32 -5.36
C TRP A 64 -6.46 24.71 -5.61
N GLN A 65 -6.83 23.71 -4.82
CA GLN A 65 -8.17 23.09 -4.92
C GLN A 65 -9.28 24.12 -4.68
N LYS A 66 -9.12 24.97 -3.66
CA LYS A 66 -10.08 26.06 -3.37
C LYS A 66 -10.17 27.05 -4.53
N GLU A 67 -9.04 27.49 -5.07
CA GLU A 67 -8.99 28.42 -6.21
C GLU A 67 -9.72 27.85 -7.44
N LYS A 68 -9.52 26.55 -7.73
CA LYS A 68 -10.11 25.88 -8.89
C LYS A 68 -11.50 25.27 -8.63
N GLY A 69 -12.07 25.40 -7.43
CA GLY A 69 -13.38 24.86 -7.08
C GLY A 69 -13.40 23.35 -6.87
N TYR A 70 -12.33 22.78 -6.34
CA TYR A 70 -12.17 21.33 -6.04
C TYR A 70 -12.38 20.42 -7.26
N PRO A 71 -11.60 20.61 -8.34
CA PRO A 71 -11.75 19.84 -9.57
C PRO A 71 -11.36 18.39 -9.45
N PHE A 72 -10.52 18.03 -8.46
CA PHE A 72 -9.96 16.71 -8.31
C PHE A 72 -10.32 16.04 -6.99
N ARG A 73 -10.39 14.71 -7.04
CA ARG A 73 -10.30 13.82 -5.88
C ARG A 73 -9.00 13.06 -6.00
N PHE A 74 -8.34 12.80 -4.87
CA PHE A 74 -7.05 12.11 -4.88
C PHE A 74 -7.16 10.71 -4.32
N LEU A 75 -6.38 9.82 -4.93
CA LEU A 75 -6.06 8.48 -4.46
C LEU A 75 -4.55 8.38 -4.33
N THR A 76 -4.05 7.70 -3.31
CA THR A 76 -2.62 7.38 -3.15
C THR A 76 -2.42 6.10 -2.36
N GLU A 77 -1.17 5.63 -2.28
CA GLU A 77 -0.76 4.54 -1.42
C GLU A 77 -0.12 5.07 -0.14
N ALA A 78 -0.42 4.43 0.97
CA ALA A 78 0.13 4.80 2.25
C ALA A 78 0.29 3.58 3.17
N SER A 79 1.31 3.59 4.00
CA SER A 79 1.42 2.62 5.08
C SER A 79 0.39 2.89 6.17
N VAL A 80 -0.04 1.82 6.87
CA VAL A 80 -1.12 1.87 7.88
C VAL A 80 -0.86 2.86 9.01
N ASN A 81 0.40 3.25 9.26
CA ASN A 81 0.77 4.25 10.26
C ASN A 81 0.35 5.70 9.88
N LEU A 82 -0.33 5.90 8.74
CA LEU A 82 -1.12 7.10 8.49
C LEU A 82 -2.16 7.29 9.60
N ALA A 83 -2.76 6.20 10.09
CA ALA A 83 -3.73 6.22 11.17
C ALA A 83 -3.19 6.77 12.50
N ASP A 84 -1.87 6.91 12.66
CA ASP A 84 -1.26 7.47 13.87
C ASP A 84 -1.16 9.00 13.86
N ASP A 85 -1.38 9.64 12.69
CA ASP A 85 -1.18 11.08 12.51
C ASP A 85 -2.51 11.77 12.17
N ASN A 86 -3.23 12.20 13.19
CA ASN A 86 -4.55 12.84 13.04
C ASN A 86 -4.47 14.12 12.20
N GLU A 87 -3.42 14.91 12.38
CA GLU A 87 -3.23 16.14 11.62
C GLU A 87 -3.02 15.84 10.14
N LEU A 88 -2.18 14.85 9.82
CA LEU A 88 -1.94 14.46 8.43
C LEU A 88 -3.21 13.93 7.77
N MET A 89 -3.97 13.06 8.45
CA MET A 89 -5.25 12.57 7.94
C MET A 89 -6.21 13.72 7.64
N GLN A 90 -6.29 14.71 8.54
CA GLN A 90 -7.19 15.86 8.35
C GLN A 90 -6.76 16.70 7.14
N VAL A 91 -5.48 17.08 7.05
CA VAL A 91 -5.04 17.92 5.91
C VAL A 91 -5.08 17.16 4.57
N MET A 92 -4.90 15.85 4.55
CA MET A 92 -5.13 15.03 3.35
C MET A 92 -6.61 15.04 2.95
N SER A 93 -7.53 14.84 3.90
CA SER A 93 -8.97 14.93 3.65
C SER A 93 -9.36 16.31 3.10
N ASP A 94 -8.88 17.38 3.74
CA ASP A 94 -9.13 18.76 3.31
C ASP A 94 -8.57 19.08 1.92
N SER A 95 -7.50 18.39 1.53
CA SER A 95 -6.89 18.51 0.20
C SER A 95 -7.67 17.79 -0.90
N GLY A 96 -8.67 16.97 -0.56
CA GLY A 96 -9.47 16.21 -1.52
C GLY A 96 -9.02 14.75 -1.69
N PHE A 97 -8.18 14.21 -0.82
CA PHE A 97 -7.93 12.77 -0.79
C PHE A 97 -9.17 12.06 -0.28
N THR A 98 -9.69 11.15 -1.10
CA THR A 98 -10.90 10.37 -0.79
C THR A 98 -10.62 8.88 -0.67
N ARG A 99 -9.46 8.43 -1.18
CA ARG A 99 -9.08 7.02 -1.18
C ARG A 99 -7.62 6.84 -0.80
N VAL A 100 -7.36 5.77 -0.05
CA VAL A 100 -5.99 5.34 0.27
C VAL A 100 -5.88 3.83 0.08
N PHE A 101 -4.87 3.40 -0.67
CA PHE A 101 -4.48 2.00 -0.72
C PHE A 101 -3.51 1.73 0.43
N VAL A 102 -3.79 0.70 1.23
CA VAL A 102 -3.00 0.34 2.41
C VAL A 102 -2.57 -1.12 2.31
N GLY A 103 -1.26 -1.36 2.30
CA GLY A 103 -0.72 -2.71 2.40
C GLY A 103 -0.96 -3.28 3.80
N ILE A 104 -2.01 -4.09 3.94
CA ILE A 104 -2.30 -4.87 5.15
C ILE A 104 -1.42 -6.11 5.19
N GLU A 105 -1.18 -6.73 4.06
CA GLU A 105 -0.47 -7.95 3.74
C GLU A 105 -1.11 -9.18 4.37
N SER A 106 -1.18 -9.25 5.70
CA SER A 106 -1.74 -10.41 6.40
C SER A 106 -2.34 -10.00 7.76
N PRO A 107 -3.43 -10.63 8.20
CA PRO A 107 -3.88 -10.54 9.59
C PRO A 107 -3.07 -11.44 10.54
N ASN A 108 -2.11 -12.23 10.03
CA ASN A 108 -1.27 -13.12 10.82
C ASN A 108 0.04 -12.44 11.23
N GLU A 109 0.25 -12.29 12.54
CA GLU A 109 1.46 -11.66 13.12
C GLU A 109 2.76 -12.38 12.74
N GLU A 110 2.73 -13.70 12.57
CA GLU A 110 3.90 -14.48 12.17
C GLU A 110 4.30 -14.17 10.74
N SER A 111 3.33 -14.08 9.81
CA SER A 111 3.56 -13.69 8.42
C SER A 111 4.06 -12.26 8.30
N LEU A 112 3.53 -11.32 9.11
CA LEU A 112 4.04 -9.94 9.19
C LEU A 112 5.49 -9.90 9.71
N THR A 113 5.83 -10.80 10.63
CA THR A 113 7.21 -10.93 11.14
C THR A 113 8.14 -11.47 10.08
N GLU A 114 7.73 -12.54 9.41
CA GLU A 114 8.49 -13.16 8.33
C GLU A 114 8.83 -12.15 7.23
N CYS A 115 7.84 -11.41 6.76
CA CYS A 115 8.05 -10.44 5.68
C CYS A 115 8.58 -9.08 6.14
N HIS A 116 8.93 -8.91 7.41
CA HIS A 116 9.45 -7.67 7.99
C HIS A 116 8.48 -6.46 7.88
N LYS A 117 7.14 -6.70 7.84
CA LYS A 117 6.14 -5.63 7.86
C LYS A 117 5.88 -5.13 9.30
N PHE A 118 6.92 -4.65 9.95
CA PHE A 118 6.86 -4.26 11.36
C PHE A 118 5.92 -3.09 11.65
N THR A 119 5.61 -2.26 10.65
CA THR A 119 4.61 -1.18 10.80
C THR A 119 3.20 -1.69 11.10
N ASN A 120 2.91 -2.94 10.72
CA ASN A 120 1.61 -3.57 10.90
C ASN A 120 1.55 -4.46 12.16
N LYS A 121 2.70 -4.79 12.74
CA LYS A 121 2.79 -5.65 13.93
C LYS A 121 2.35 -4.96 15.22
N ASN A 122 1.86 -5.76 16.16
CA ASN A 122 1.42 -5.29 17.49
C ASN A 122 0.43 -4.13 17.39
N ARG A 123 -0.44 -4.17 16.39
CA ARG A 123 -1.39 -3.11 16.06
C ARG A 123 -2.77 -3.70 15.84
N ASP A 124 -3.80 -3.04 16.36
CA ASP A 124 -5.17 -3.30 15.91
C ASP A 124 -5.35 -2.69 14.51
N LEU A 125 -5.14 -3.56 13.49
CA LEU A 125 -5.26 -3.16 12.09
C LEU A 125 -6.70 -2.79 11.72
N ILE A 126 -7.71 -3.48 12.31
CA ILE A 126 -9.12 -3.16 12.08
C ILE A 126 -9.44 -1.77 12.61
N ALA A 127 -9.02 -1.46 13.85
CA ALA A 127 -9.21 -0.12 14.40
C ALA A 127 -8.47 0.95 13.59
N SER A 128 -7.27 0.63 13.08
CA SER A 128 -6.52 1.55 12.21
C SER A 128 -7.27 1.85 10.91
N VAL A 129 -7.81 0.82 10.25
CA VAL A 129 -8.62 0.99 9.03
C VAL A 129 -9.88 1.82 9.32
N LYS A 130 -10.62 1.48 10.37
CA LYS A 130 -11.81 2.24 10.77
C LYS A 130 -11.50 3.69 11.09
N LYS A 131 -10.35 3.95 11.68
CA LYS A 131 -9.91 5.32 11.94
C LYS A 131 -9.67 6.10 10.66
N LEU A 132 -9.02 5.52 9.65
CA LEU A 132 -8.88 6.13 8.33
C LEU A 132 -10.26 6.42 7.69
N GLN A 133 -11.18 5.47 7.77
CA GLN A 133 -12.56 5.65 7.27
C GLN A 133 -13.29 6.79 7.97
N ASN A 134 -13.09 6.97 9.27
CA ASN A 134 -13.68 8.08 10.04
C ASN A 134 -13.17 9.47 9.61
N TYR A 135 -11.98 9.54 9.00
CA TYR A 135 -11.46 10.76 8.38
C TYR A 135 -11.91 10.97 6.93
N GLY A 136 -12.82 10.12 6.43
CA GLY A 136 -13.43 10.24 5.10
C GLY A 136 -12.72 9.47 3.99
N PHE A 137 -11.74 8.62 4.31
CA PHE A 137 -11.06 7.82 3.30
C PHE A 137 -11.82 6.51 3.02
N GLU A 138 -12.05 6.22 1.76
CA GLU A 138 -12.28 4.85 1.32
C GLU A 138 -10.94 4.10 1.38
N VAL A 139 -10.86 3.07 2.23
CA VAL A 139 -9.64 2.27 2.36
C VAL A 139 -9.70 1.08 1.42
N MET A 140 -8.73 1.03 0.51
CA MET A 140 -8.46 -0.14 -0.33
C MET A 140 -7.35 -0.95 0.35
N GLY A 141 -7.52 -2.26 0.47
CA GLY A 141 -6.58 -3.13 1.19
C GLY A 141 -5.79 -4.05 0.27
N GLY A 142 -4.47 -4.05 0.41
CA GLY A 142 -3.59 -5.04 -0.21
C GLY A 142 -3.33 -6.20 0.75
N PHE A 143 -3.50 -7.43 0.26
CA PHE A 143 -3.31 -8.67 1.00
C PHE A 143 -2.46 -9.64 0.21
N ILE A 144 -1.67 -10.42 0.92
CA ILE A 144 -0.80 -11.45 0.33
C ILE A 144 -1.09 -12.78 1.03
N VAL A 145 -1.13 -13.87 0.27
CA VAL A 145 -1.15 -15.24 0.77
C VAL A 145 0.06 -16.00 0.23
N GLY A 146 0.51 -17.00 0.98
CA GLY A 146 1.64 -17.84 0.57
C GLY A 146 2.94 -17.54 1.31
N PHE A 147 2.89 -16.80 2.42
CA PHE A 147 4.01 -16.72 3.35
C PHE A 147 4.30 -18.11 3.95
N ASP A 148 5.56 -18.36 4.25
CA ASP A 148 5.97 -19.63 4.85
C ASP A 148 5.33 -19.88 6.23
N SER A 149 4.95 -18.80 6.91
CA SER A 149 4.27 -18.81 8.22
C SER A 149 2.74 -18.80 8.11
N ASP A 150 2.17 -18.85 6.92
CA ASP A 150 0.71 -18.85 6.77
C ASP A 150 0.13 -20.21 7.19
N PRO A 151 -0.79 -20.25 8.18
CA PRO A 151 -1.57 -21.44 8.46
C PRO A 151 -2.68 -21.61 7.39
N ILE A 152 -3.21 -22.82 7.24
CA ILE A 152 -4.33 -23.08 6.30
C ILE A 152 -5.53 -22.17 6.61
N SER A 153 -5.72 -21.77 7.86
CA SER A 153 -6.79 -20.85 8.27
C SER A 153 -6.64 -19.42 7.74
N ILE A 154 -5.49 -19.09 7.08
CA ILE A 154 -5.20 -17.71 6.61
C ILE A 154 -6.28 -17.18 5.69
N PHE A 155 -6.83 -18.00 4.79
CA PHE A 155 -7.89 -17.59 3.87
C PHE A 155 -9.14 -17.10 4.62
N LYS A 156 -9.60 -17.90 5.60
CA LYS A 156 -10.74 -17.50 6.43
C LYS A 156 -10.42 -16.26 7.28
N SER A 157 -9.20 -16.17 7.79
CA SER A 157 -8.77 -15.04 8.60
C SER A 157 -8.74 -13.74 7.77
N GLN A 158 -8.27 -13.79 6.52
CA GLN A 158 -8.29 -12.63 5.62
C GLN A 158 -9.73 -12.23 5.26
N ILE A 159 -10.60 -13.19 4.90
CA ILE A 159 -12.01 -12.91 4.62
C ILE A 159 -12.68 -12.22 5.82
N ASN A 160 -12.50 -12.77 7.01
CA ASN A 160 -13.05 -12.20 8.24
C ASN A 160 -12.49 -10.79 8.51
N PHE A 161 -11.19 -10.58 8.27
CA PHE A 161 -10.56 -9.27 8.41
C PHE A 161 -11.17 -8.26 7.46
N ILE A 162 -11.27 -8.57 6.17
CA ILE A 162 -11.86 -7.70 5.15
C ILE A 162 -13.28 -7.31 5.52
N GLN A 163 -14.11 -8.29 5.90
CA GLN A 163 -15.50 -8.05 6.28
C GLN A 163 -15.62 -7.19 7.55
N ASN A 164 -14.82 -7.47 8.57
CA ASN A 164 -14.90 -6.75 9.86
C ASN A 164 -14.29 -5.35 9.79
N SER A 165 -13.31 -5.13 8.93
CA SER A 165 -12.68 -3.81 8.75
C SER A 165 -13.52 -2.84 7.92
N GLY A 166 -14.48 -3.35 7.11
CA GLY A 166 -15.26 -2.53 6.19
C GLY A 166 -14.49 -2.10 4.93
N ILE A 167 -13.40 -2.80 4.60
CA ILE A 167 -12.71 -2.63 3.33
C ILE A 167 -13.61 -3.15 2.21
N VAL A 168 -13.96 -2.27 1.26
CA VAL A 168 -14.84 -2.62 0.12
C VAL A 168 -14.06 -3.08 -1.12
N THR A 169 -12.81 -2.61 -1.26
CA THR A 169 -11.90 -3.03 -2.33
C THR A 169 -10.68 -3.71 -1.70
N ALA A 170 -10.57 -5.01 -1.90
CA ALA A 170 -9.43 -5.79 -1.44
C ALA A 170 -8.72 -6.43 -2.65
N MET A 171 -7.41 -6.21 -2.74
CA MET A 171 -6.54 -6.89 -3.70
C MET A 171 -5.81 -8.00 -2.94
N VAL A 172 -6.03 -9.24 -3.35
CA VAL A 172 -5.38 -10.42 -2.74
C VAL A 172 -4.48 -11.06 -3.81
N GLY A 173 -3.19 -11.08 -3.55
CA GLY A 173 -2.21 -11.66 -4.45
C GLY A 173 -1.44 -12.81 -3.81
N LEU A 174 -0.86 -13.68 -4.65
CA LEU A 174 0.10 -14.68 -4.20
C LEU A 174 1.45 -14.01 -3.92
N LEU A 175 2.13 -14.50 -2.88
CA LEU A 175 3.50 -14.05 -2.62
C LEU A 175 4.39 -14.37 -3.82
N ASN A 176 5.08 -13.37 -4.30
CA ASN A 176 6.12 -13.49 -5.32
C ASN A 176 7.44 -12.96 -4.78
N ALA A 177 8.53 -13.49 -5.30
CA ALA A 177 9.89 -13.09 -4.95
C ALA A 177 10.52 -12.33 -6.13
N PRO A 178 10.32 -11.01 -6.23
CA PRO A 178 10.95 -10.21 -7.28
C PRO A 178 12.48 -10.33 -7.21
N PRO A 179 13.18 -10.42 -8.34
CA PRO A 179 14.64 -10.56 -8.37
C PRO A 179 15.35 -9.49 -7.55
N LYS A 180 16.42 -9.90 -6.84
CA LYS A 180 17.26 -9.04 -6.00
C LYS A 180 16.61 -8.55 -4.69
N THR A 181 15.37 -8.92 -4.39
CA THR A 181 14.75 -8.66 -3.09
C THR A 181 15.36 -9.55 -2.00
N LYS A 182 15.14 -9.21 -0.74
CA LYS A 182 15.58 -10.05 0.39
C LYS A 182 14.94 -11.44 0.32
N LEU A 183 13.66 -11.50 -0.03
CA LEU A 183 12.91 -12.73 -0.24
C LEU A 183 13.56 -13.59 -1.34
N TRP A 184 13.87 -12.99 -2.49
CA TRP A 184 14.59 -13.68 -3.57
C TRP A 184 15.88 -14.31 -3.09
N HIS A 185 16.72 -13.55 -2.37
CA HIS A 185 17.99 -14.05 -1.86
C HIS A 185 17.82 -15.17 -0.83
N ARG A 186 16.78 -15.08 0.02
CA ARG A 186 16.46 -16.16 0.97
C ARG A 186 16.04 -17.42 0.23
N LEU A 187 15.07 -17.33 -0.66
CA LEU A 187 14.53 -18.47 -1.40
C LEU A 187 15.57 -19.09 -2.36
N THR A 188 16.47 -18.28 -2.93
CA THR A 188 17.59 -18.81 -3.74
C THR A 188 18.51 -19.69 -2.90
N ARG A 189 18.88 -19.27 -1.69
CA ARG A 189 19.70 -20.09 -0.77
C ARG A 189 19.01 -21.38 -0.34
N GLU A 190 17.67 -21.35 -0.30
CA GLU A 190 16.83 -22.50 0.02
C GLU A 190 16.55 -23.41 -1.20
N ASN A 191 17.05 -23.06 -2.39
CA ASN A 191 16.78 -23.74 -3.67
C ASN A 191 15.28 -23.83 -4.00
N ARG A 192 14.53 -22.76 -3.71
CA ARG A 192 13.06 -22.71 -3.90
C ARG A 192 12.63 -21.79 -5.02
N VAL A 193 13.50 -20.97 -5.60
CA VAL A 193 13.15 -20.09 -6.73
C VAL A 193 12.96 -20.93 -7.98
N LEU A 194 11.89 -20.66 -8.71
CA LEU A 194 11.58 -21.28 -10.02
C LEU A 194 12.20 -20.47 -11.15
N PRO A 195 12.75 -21.14 -12.20
CA PRO A 195 13.37 -20.46 -13.35
C PRO A 195 12.39 -19.62 -14.16
N GLU A 196 11.14 -20.02 -14.16
CA GLU A 196 10.06 -19.43 -14.95
C GLU A 196 9.08 -18.72 -14.02
N GLY A 197 9.10 -17.41 -13.98
CA GLY A 197 8.15 -16.57 -13.26
C GLY A 197 8.13 -15.19 -13.90
N ASN A 198 6.92 -14.67 -14.19
CA ASN A 198 6.75 -13.36 -14.78
C ASN A 198 6.77 -12.23 -13.73
N GLY A 199 6.72 -12.58 -12.42
CA GLY A 199 6.67 -11.62 -11.31
C GLY A 199 5.29 -11.00 -11.08
N ASP A 200 4.29 -11.34 -11.87
CA ASP A 200 2.91 -10.89 -11.69
C ASP A 200 2.26 -11.71 -10.56
N ASN A 201 1.84 -11.04 -9.48
CA ASN A 201 1.19 -11.68 -8.34
C ASN A 201 -0.34 -11.78 -8.48
N THR A 202 -0.89 -11.28 -9.59
CA THR A 202 -2.33 -11.30 -9.87
C THR A 202 -2.75 -12.38 -10.85
N ASP A 203 -1.81 -13.01 -11.54
CA ASP A 203 -2.08 -14.09 -12.51
C ASP A 203 -2.34 -15.46 -11.88
N GLY A 204 -2.32 -15.53 -10.55
CA GLY A 204 -2.53 -16.77 -9.81
C GLY A 204 -1.31 -17.71 -9.80
N THR A 205 -0.11 -17.20 -10.11
CA THR A 205 1.13 -17.98 -10.05
C THR A 205 2.10 -17.40 -9.01
N THR A 206 3.06 -18.22 -8.58
CA THR A 206 4.20 -17.79 -7.78
C THR A 206 5.49 -18.27 -8.43
N ASN A 207 6.56 -17.48 -8.31
CA ASN A 207 7.86 -17.78 -8.89
C ASN A 207 8.80 -18.58 -7.96
N PHE A 208 8.22 -19.24 -6.95
CA PHE A 208 8.98 -20.09 -6.03
C PHE A 208 8.13 -21.27 -5.54
N ILE A 209 8.76 -22.23 -4.86
CA ILE A 209 8.09 -23.37 -4.25
C ILE A 209 7.59 -22.96 -2.86
N PRO A 210 6.27 -22.77 -2.64
CA PRO A 210 5.72 -22.39 -1.34
C PRO A 210 5.79 -23.55 -0.35
N LYS A 211 5.80 -23.27 0.96
CA LYS A 211 5.66 -24.33 1.99
C LYS A 211 4.24 -24.84 2.10
N MET A 212 3.25 -23.96 1.92
CA MET A 212 1.86 -24.41 1.78
C MET A 212 1.74 -25.20 0.47
N ARG A 213 1.03 -26.33 0.49
CA ARG A 213 0.79 -27.10 -0.73
C ARG A 213 0.13 -26.24 -1.78
N TYR A 214 0.63 -26.30 -3.02
CA TYR A 214 0.18 -25.46 -4.12
C TYR A 214 -1.32 -25.62 -4.41
N ASP A 215 -1.83 -26.87 -4.35
CA ASP A 215 -3.26 -27.15 -4.53
C ASP A 215 -4.16 -26.54 -3.44
N VAL A 216 -3.62 -26.33 -2.24
CA VAL A 216 -4.34 -25.64 -1.14
C VAL A 216 -4.27 -24.14 -1.32
N LEU A 217 -3.13 -23.63 -1.83
CA LEU A 217 -2.94 -22.21 -2.05
C LEU A 217 -3.81 -21.68 -3.19
N MET A 218 -4.13 -22.56 -4.18
CA MET A 218 -4.83 -22.19 -5.42
C MET A 218 -6.34 -22.53 -5.41
N ASN A 219 -6.85 -23.25 -4.39
CA ASN A 219 -8.27 -23.61 -4.24
C ASN A 219 -8.93 -22.83 -3.09
#